data_af8c3abf9b3ac1d41e30ede103d94577
#
_entry.id   af8c3abf9b3ac1d41e30ede103d94577
#
_cell.length_a   1.000
_cell.length_b   1.000
_cell.length_c   1.000
_cell.angle_alpha   90.00
_cell.angle_beta   90.00
_cell.angle_gamma   90.00
#
_symmetry.space_group_name_H-M   'P 1'
#
loop_
_entity.id
_entity.type
_entity.pdbx_description
1 polymer ?
#
loop_
_entity_poly.entity_id
_entity_poly.type
_entity_poly.pdbx_seq_one_letter_code
_entity_poly.pdbx_strand_id
1 'polypeptide(L)'
;LSRVQSEIAKLSGLRQRVEDLPILFELAASEPNGSGVQDAEKELDAVKKSIGELEVQTLLNGEYDDRDALITIRSEAGGVEAADWAEMIMRMYLRYCERHNFKVDVLETSYAEEAGIKSTTFRVSAAYAYGTLSVEQGTHRLVRISPFDSQSRRHTSFAGVEVVPVVDQSDH
;
A
#
# COMPACT_ATOMS: atom_id res chain seq x y z
N LEU A 1 19.07 -11.34 -10.92
CA LEU A 1 18.87 -12.81 -10.91
C LEU A 1 17.98 -13.26 -9.74
N SER A 2 18.21 -12.79 -8.52
CA SER A 2 17.41 -13.20 -7.33
C SER A 2 15.94 -12.80 -7.40
N ARG A 3 15.61 -11.64 -8.00
CA ARG A 3 14.25 -11.14 -8.15
C ARG A 3 13.43 -12.02 -9.10
N VAL A 4 13.99 -12.35 -10.27
CA VAL A 4 13.35 -13.21 -11.25
C VAL A 4 13.12 -14.61 -10.68
N GLN A 5 14.08 -15.14 -9.95
CA GLN A 5 13.95 -16.43 -9.27
C GLN A 5 12.85 -16.41 -8.21
N SER A 6 12.74 -15.33 -7.44
CA SER A 6 11.68 -15.15 -6.45
C SER A 6 10.28 -15.08 -7.11
N GLU A 7 10.15 -14.39 -8.23
CA GLU A 7 8.90 -14.31 -8.99
C GLU A 7 8.50 -15.66 -9.57
N ILE A 8 9.45 -16.39 -10.14
CA ILE A 8 9.23 -17.76 -10.66
C ILE A 8 8.77 -18.68 -9.53
N ALA A 9 9.41 -18.62 -8.37
CA ALA A 9 9.04 -19.41 -7.20
C ALA A 9 7.63 -19.10 -6.72
N LYS A 10 7.25 -17.82 -6.69
CA LYS A 10 5.89 -17.38 -6.34
C LYS A 10 4.84 -17.95 -7.31
N LEU A 11 5.08 -17.82 -8.60
CA LEU A 11 4.16 -18.33 -9.63
C LEU A 11 4.03 -19.84 -9.59
N SER A 12 5.15 -20.54 -9.45
CA SER A 12 5.15 -22.01 -9.33
C SER A 12 4.43 -22.48 -8.08
N GLY A 13 4.66 -21.81 -6.95
CA GLY A 13 3.98 -22.09 -5.70
C GLY A 13 2.48 -21.86 -5.77
N LEU A 14 2.04 -20.76 -6.37
CA LEU A 14 0.63 -20.46 -6.56
C LEU A 14 -0.04 -21.47 -7.50
N ARG A 15 0.61 -21.82 -8.59
CA ARG A 15 0.14 -22.84 -9.52
C ARG A 15 -0.07 -24.19 -8.81
N GLN A 16 0.89 -24.61 -8.00
CA GLN A 16 0.80 -25.85 -7.24
C GLN A 16 -0.38 -25.80 -6.25
N ARG A 17 -0.59 -24.67 -5.57
CA ARG A 17 -1.73 -24.50 -4.66
C ARG A 17 -3.08 -24.60 -5.40
N VAL A 18 -3.18 -24.08 -6.61
CA VAL A 18 -4.39 -24.22 -7.46
C VAL A 18 -4.60 -25.67 -7.87
N GLU A 19 -3.54 -26.36 -8.27
CA GLU A 19 -3.60 -27.79 -8.66
C GLU A 19 -3.97 -28.69 -7.49
N ASP A 20 -3.59 -28.34 -6.27
CA ASP A 20 -3.88 -29.10 -5.04
C ASP A 20 -5.31 -28.88 -4.51
N LEU A 21 -5.98 -27.79 -4.89
CA LEU A 21 -7.34 -27.48 -4.39
C LEU A 21 -8.36 -28.59 -4.59
N PRO A 22 -8.51 -29.23 -5.78
CA PRO A 22 -9.44 -30.35 -5.97
C PRO A 22 -9.14 -31.51 -5.03
N ILE A 23 -7.87 -31.80 -4.78
CA ILE A 23 -7.43 -32.87 -3.88
C ILE A 23 -7.82 -32.56 -2.45
N LEU A 24 -7.63 -31.30 -2.01
CA LEU A 24 -8.03 -30.86 -0.67
C LEU A 24 -9.54 -30.99 -0.45
N PHE A 25 -10.36 -30.62 -1.44
CA PHE A 25 -11.80 -30.78 -1.37
C PHE A 25 -12.25 -32.25 -1.36
N GLU A 26 -11.61 -33.12 -2.15
CA GLU A 26 -11.88 -34.56 -2.12
C GLU A 26 -11.56 -35.19 -0.75
N LEU A 27 -10.40 -34.86 -0.18
CA LEU A 27 -10.01 -35.32 1.15
C LEU A 27 -10.98 -34.80 2.22
N ALA A 28 -11.37 -33.55 2.15
CA ALA A 28 -12.32 -32.94 3.07
C ALA A 28 -13.70 -33.58 3.02
N ALA A 29 -14.16 -33.97 1.83
CA ALA A 29 -15.44 -34.66 1.65
C ALA A 29 -15.47 -36.07 2.24
N SER A 30 -14.31 -36.72 2.41
CA SER A 30 -14.18 -38.03 3.00
C SER A 30 -14.06 -38.04 4.54
N GLU A 31 -13.91 -36.85 5.16
CA GLU A 31 -13.82 -36.73 6.62
C GLU A 31 -15.20 -36.74 7.30
N PRO A 32 -15.39 -37.53 8.36
CA PRO A 32 -16.69 -37.72 9.01
C PRO A 32 -17.25 -36.45 9.66
N ASN A 33 -16.38 -35.51 10.03
CA ASN A 33 -16.74 -34.30 10.82
C ASN A 33 -16.82 -33.00 10.00
N GLY A 34 -16.57 -33.04 8.70
CA GLY A 34 -16.63 -31.85 7.81
C GLY A 34 -15.67 -30.69 8.15
N SER A 35 -14.72 -30.91 9.06
CA SER A 35 -13.76 -29.87 9.46
C SER A 35 -12.79 -29.49 8.34
N GLY A 36 -12.44 -30.45 7.49
CA GLY A 36 -11.56 -30.22 6.35
C GLY A 36 -12.16 -29.32 5.27
N VAL A 37 -13.50 -29.27 5.15
CA VAL A 37 -14.19 -28.40 4.17
C VAL A 37 -13.91 -26.92 4.46
N GLN A 38 -13.96 -26.50 5.72
CA GLN A 38 -13.66 -25.10 6.09
C GLN A 38 -12.21 -24.73 5.78
N ASP A 39 -11.27 -25.64 6.00
CA ASP A 39 -9.86 -25.41 5.70
C ASP A 39 -9.63 -25.34 4.18
N ALA A 40 -10.30 -26.17 3.39
CA ALA A 40 -10.28 -26.11 1.93
C ALA A 40 -10.89 -24.80 1.40
N GLU A 41 -11.99 -24.34 1.98
CA GLU A 41 -12.60 -23.04 1.63
C GLU A 41 -11.69 -21.85 1.96
N LYS A 42 -11.03 -21.86 3.10
CA LYS A 42 -10.02 -20.85 3.48
C LYS A 42 -8.85 -20.83 2.50
N GLU A 43 -8.36 -21.99 2.09
CA GLU A 43 -7.29 -22.09 1.08
C GLU A 43 -7.76 -21.56 -0.27
N LEU A 44 -8.99 -21.88 -0.70
CA LEU A 44 -9.58 -21.35 -1.91
C LEU A 44 -9.63 -19.81 -1.89
N ASP A 45 -10.08 -19.21 -0.78
CA ASP A 45 -10.15 -17.77 -0.61
C ASP A 45 -8.76 -17.13 -0.62
N ALA A 46 -7.78 -17.76 0.02
CA ALA A 46 -6.38 -17.32 0.01
C ALA A 46 -5.78 -17.36 -1.40
N VAL A 47 -6.04 -18.41 -2.16
CA VAL A 47 -5.60 -18.54 -3.56
C VAL A 47 -6.27 -17.49 -4.46
N LYS A 48 -7.56 -17.26 -4.33
CA LYS A 48 -8.28 -16.20 -5.06
C LYS A 48 -7.70 -14.83 -4.77
N LYS A 49 -7.39 -14.54 -3.51
CA LYS A 49 -6.74 -13.28 -3.11
C LYS A 49 -5.37 -13.13 -3.77
N SER A 50 -4.55 -14.17 -3.74
CA SER A 50 -3.21 -14.16 -4.34
C SER A 50 -3.26 -13.98 -5.86
N ILE A 51 -4.24 -14.59 -6.55
CA ILE A 51 -4.47 -14.38 -7.98
C ILE A 51 -4.88 -12.94 -8.27
N GLY A 52 -5.78 -12.36 -7.47
CA GLY A 52 -6.21 -10.97 -7.61
C GLY A 52 -5.04 -9.99 -7.44
N GLU A 53 -4.16 -10.23 -6.49
CA GLU A 53 -2.93 -9.43 -6.30
C GLU A 53 -1.99 -9.54 -7.51
N LEU A 54 -1.86 -10.74 -8.09
CA LEU A 54 -1.05 -10.97 -9.28
C LEU A 54 -1.65 -10.29 -10.52
N GLU A 55 -2.97 -10.31 -10.68
CA GLU A 55 -3.68 -9.60 -11.76
C GLU A 55 -3.42 -8.09 -11.70
N VAL A 56 -3.54 -7.49 -10.52
CA VAL A 56 -3.21 -6.07 -10.31
C VAL A 56 -1.75 -5.79 -10.69
N GLN A 57 -0.83 -6.65 -10.27
CA GLN A 57 0.59 -6.51 -10.57
C GLN A 57 0.89 -6.58 -12.07
N THR A 58 0.17 -7.42 -12.83
CA THR A 58 0.34 -7.52 -14.29
C THR A 58 -0.14 -6.28 -15.05
N LEU A 59 -1.02 -5.48 -14.44
CA LEU A 59 -1.44 -4.19 -14.98
C LEU A 59 -0.40 -3.07 -14.78
N LEU A 60 0.56 -3.27 -13.88
CA LEU A 60 1.63 -2.33 -13.59
C LEU A 60 2.79 -2.55 -14.57
N ASN A 61 2.62 -2.09 -15.80
CA ASN A 61 3.57 -2.26 -16.90
C ASN A 61 4.23 -0.96 -17.40
N GLY A 62 4.09 0.13 -16.64
CA GLY A 62 4.76 1.39 -16.91
C GLY A 62 6.28 1.29 -16.75
N GLU A 63 7.01 2.16 -17.40
CA GLU A 63 8.49 2.17 -17.41
C GLU A 63 9.11 2.19 -16.00
N TYR A 64 8.47 2.90 -15.07
CA TYR A 64 8.97 3.09 -13.70
C TYR A 64 8.14 2.35 -12.63
N ASP A 65 7.12 1.61 -13.03
CA ASP A 65 6.19 0.99 -12.08
C ASP A 65 6.86 0.01 -11.11
N ASP A 66 7.92 -0.66 -11.57
CA ASP A 66 8.68 -1.63 -10.77
C ASP A 66 9.71 -1.00 -9.82
N ARG A 67 9.88 0.32 -9.87
CA ARG A 67 10.87 1.07 -9.07
C ARG A 67 10.37 1.33 -7.65
N ASP A 68 11.32 1.65 -6.77
CA ASP A 68 11.00 2.23 -5.48
C ASP A 68 10.33 3.58 -5.66
N ALA A 69 9.54 3.99 -4.67
CA ALA A 69 8.84 5.28 -4.67
C ALA A 69 9.44 6.22 -3.64
N LEU A 70 9.57 7.48 -4.01
CA LEU A 70 9.85 8.57 -3.09
C LEU A 70 8.56 9.39 -2.95
N ILE A 71 8.02 9.46 -1.72
CA ILE A 71 6.76 10.13 -1.44
C ILE A 71 7.03 11.36 -0.61
N THR A 72 6.49 12.49 -1.06
CA THR A 72 6.50 13.75 -0.33
C THR A 72 5.08 14.19 -0.06
N ILE A 73 4.77 14.48 1.22
CA ILE A 73 3.48 14.98 1.66
C ILE A 73 3.69 16.36 2.22
N ARG A 74 2.86 17.34 1.80
CA ARG A 74 2.91 18.72 2.27
C ARG A 74 1.54 19.19 2.69
N SER A 75 1.46 19.86 3.84
CA SER A 75 0.25 20.59 4.20
C SER A 75 0.08 21.80 3.26
N GLU A 76 -1.14 21.99 2.81
CA GLU A 76 -1.50 23.12 1.94
C GLU A 76 -2.46 24.09 2.66
N ALA A 77 -3.53 24.53 2.00
CA ALA A 77 -4.49 25.44 2.60
C ALA A 77 -5.27 24.80 3.75
N GLY A 78 -5.41 25.50 4.86
CA GLY A 78 -6.19 25.07 6.03
C GLY A 78 -5.48 25.15 7.39
N GLY A 79 -4.29 25.75 7.46
CA GLY A 79 -3.57 26.01 8.71
C GLY A 79 -3.27 24.74 9.52
N VAL A 80 -3.55 24.76 10.83
CA VAL A 80 -3.31 23.62 11.74
C VAL A 80 -4.10 22.36 11.31
N GLU A 81 -5.29 22.55 10.78
CA GLU A 81 -6.12 21.44 10.28
C GLU A 81 -5.46 20.75 9.09
N ALA A 82 -4.85 21.50 8.17
CA ALA A 82 -4.12 20.94 7.03
C ALA A 82 -2.85 20.21 7.47
N ALA A 83 -2.13 20.73 8.46
CA ALA A 83 -0.94 20.08 9.03
C ALA A 83 -1.29 18.75 9.72
N ASP A 84 -2.40 18.70 10.46
CA ASP A 84 -2.92 17.46 11.05
C ASP A 84 -3.34 16.46 9.97
N TRP A 85 -4.02 16.94 8.93
CA TRP A 85 -4.41 16.10 7.79
C TRP A 85 -3.20 15.49 7.07
N ALA A 86 -2.16 16.26 6.83
CA ALA A 86 -0.93 15.76 6.23
C ALA A 86 -0.30 14.64 7.07
N GLU A 87 -0.28 14.77 8.39
CA GLU A 87 0.19 13.73 9.29
C GLU A 87 -0.71 12.47 9.25
N MET A 88 -2.01 12.64 9.16
CA MET A 88 -2.95 11.53 9.00
C MET A 88 -2.70 10.74 7.71
N ILE A 89 -2.45 11.43 6.59
CA ILE A 89 -2.12 10.81 5.31
C ILE A 89 -0.80 10.04 5.42
N MET A 90 0.22 10.64 6.01
CA MET A 90 1.50 9.96 6.27
C MET A 90 1.28 8.67 7.05
N ARG A 91 0.53 8.73 8.14
CA ARG A 91 0.21 7.56 8.97
C ARG A 91 -0.52 6.49 8.18
N MET A 92 -1.47 6.88 7.35
CA MET A 92 -2.21 5.96 6.48
C MET A 92 -1.27 5.20 5.54
N TYR A 93 -0.36 5.89 4.88
CA TYR A 93 0.61 5.25 3.97
C TYR A 93 1.61 4.36 4.69
N LEU A 94 2.12 4.81 5.84
CA LEU A 94 3.04 4.00 6.64
C LEU A 94 2.38 2.69 7.10
N ARG A 95 1.13 2.73 7.51
CA ARG A 95 0.37 1.54 7.89
C ARG A 95 0.07 0.63 6.70
N TYR A 96 -0.23 1.20 5.55
CA TYR A 96 -0.39 0.44 4.32
C TYR A 96 0.90 -0.32 3.97
N CYS A 97 2.02 0.36 4.00
CA CYS A 97 3.33 -0.23 3.74
C CYS A 97 3.67 -1.35 4.74
N GLU A 98 3.38 -1.14 6.01
CA GLU A 98 3.58 -2.15 7.05
C GLU A 98 2.74 -3.41 6.79
N ARG A 99 1.47 -3.26 6.46
CA ARG A 99 0.58 -4.40 6.14
C ARG A 99 0.99 -5.17 4.91
N HIS A 100 1.63 -4.52 3.96
CA HIS A 100 2.11 -5.14 2.71
C HIS A 100 3.58 -5.56 2.76
N ASN A 101 4.21 -5.45 3.93
CA ASN A 101 5.64 -5.74 4.14
C ASN A 101 6.55 -4.90 3.22
N PHE A 102 6.18 -3.67 2.95
CA PHE A 102 6.99 -2.72 2.23
C PHE A 102 7.96 -2.05 3.21
N LYS A 103 9.23 -2.03 2.85
CA LYS A 103 10.24 -1.30 3.63
C LYS A 103 10.08 0.19 3.43
N VAL A 104 10.07 0.96 4.52
CA VAL A 104 9.98 2.42 4.49
C VAL A 104 11.15 3.03 5.25
N ASP A 105 11.79 4.02 4.63
CA ASP A 105 12.80 4.86 5.24
C ASP A 105 12.30 6.31 5.23
N VAL A 106 12.01 6.87 6.41
CA VAL A 106 11.64 8.29 6.55
C VAL A 106 12.91 9.12 6.47
N LEU A 107 13.01 9.96 5.44
CA LEU A 107 14.21 10.75 5.15
C LEU A 107 14.20 12.10 5.85
N GLU A 108 13.04 12.77 5.85
CA GLU A 108 12.89 14.09 6.44
C GLU A 108 11.44 14.30 6.89
N THR A 109 11.26 14.95 8.01
CA THR A 109 9.96 15.40 8.50
C THR A 109 10.09 16.78 9.14
N SER A 110 9.29 17.72 8.69
CA SER A 110 9.16 19.06 9.25
C SER A 110 7.84 19.16 9.99
N TYR A 111 7.90 19.33 11.31
CA TYR A 111 6.70 19.42 12.14
C TYR A 111 6.14 20.84 12.15
N ALA A 112 4.81 20.95 12.24
CA ALA A 112 4.14 22.21 12.47
C ALA A 112 4.21 22.60 13.97
N GLU A 113 3.99 23.86 14.27
CA GLU A 113 4.15 24.39 15.64
C GLU A 113 3.11 23.84 16.63
N GLU A 114 1.84 23.80 16.24
CA GLU A 114 0.76 23.38 17.12
C GLU A 114 0.47 21.87 17.02
N ALA A 115 0.27 21.36 15.82
CA ALA A 115 -0.03 19.96 15.58
C ALA A 115 0.28 19.60 14.12
N GLY A 116 0.53 18.32 13.87
CA GLY A 116 0.74 17.80 12.55
C GLY A 116 2.12 18.11 11.95
N ILE A 117 2.21 17.97 10.65
CA ILE A 117 3.45 18.16 9.88
C ILE A 117 3.28 19.22 8.79
N LYS A 118 4.33 19.99 8.55
CA LYS A 118 4.44 20.88 7.38
C LYS A 118 4.73 20.05 6.12
N SER A 119 5.67 19.13 6.23
CA SER A 119 6.04 18.22 5.15
C SER A 119 6.73 16.97 5.69
N THR A 120 6.72 15.93 4.88
CA THR A 120 7.52 14.74 5.10
C THR A 120 7.93 14.13 3.77
N THR A 121 9.09 13.50 3.76
CA THR A 121 9.58 12.73 2.61
C THR A 121 10.05 11.38 3.10
N PHE A 122 9.57 10.32 2.47
CA PHE A 122 9.98 8.95 2.77
C PHE A 122 10.11 8.11 1.51
N ARG A 123 11.00 7.13 1.58
CA ARG A 123 11.24 6.16 0.52
C ARG A 123 10.53 4.86 0.84
N VAL A 124 9.82 4.32 -0.13
CA VAL A 124 9.22 2.99 -0.09
C VAL A 124 10.01 2.06 -0.99
N SER A 125 10.65 1.07 -0.39
CA SER A 125 11.50 0.08 -1.07
C SER A 125 10.77 -1.25 -1.16
N ALA A 126 10.11 -1.47 -2.29
CA ALA A 126 9.36 -2.69 -2.55
C ALA A 126 9.20 -2.90 -4.06
N ALA A 127 8.96 -4.13 -4.46
CA ALA A 127 8.60 -4.43 -5.85
C ALA A 127 7.30 -3.70 -6.22
N TYR A 128 7.33 -2.97 -7.35
CA TYR A 128 6.19 -2.16 -7.84
C TYR A 128 5.69 -1.08 -6.87
N ALA A 129 6.55 -0.58 -6.01
CA ALA A 129 6.19 0.48 -5.07
C ALA A 129 5.70 1.74 -5.79
N TYR A 130 6.43 2.21 -6.81
CA TYR A 130 6.00 3.37 -7.58
C TYR A 130 4.67 3.14 -8.31
N GLY A 131 4.52 2.03 -9.02
CA GLY A 131 3.29 1.72 -9.73
C GLY A 131 2.07 1.65 -8.79
N THR A 132 2.25 1.05 -7.61
CA THR A 132 1.19 0.92 -6.62
C THR A 132 0.80 2.26 -6.01
N LEU A 133 1.77 3.13 -5.69
CA LEU A 133 1.56 4.36 -4.95
C LEU A 133 1.43 5.61 -5.82
N SER A 134 1.80 5.54 -7.10
CA SER A 134 1.74 6.69 -8.03
C SER A 134 0.34 7.25 -8.19
N VAL A 135 -0.69 6.43 -8.03
CA VAL A 135 -2.11 6.85 -8.09
C VAL A 135 -2.52 7.80 -6.97
N GLU A 136 -1.74 7.85 -5.89
CA GLU A 136 -1.96 8.73 -4.76
C GLU A 136 -1.50 10.18 -5.03
N GLN A 137 -0.77 10.41 -6.11
CA GLN A 137 -0.29 11.75 -6.45
C GLN A 137 -1.44 12.72 -6.66
N GLY A 138 -1.34 13.89 -6.05
CA GLY A 138 -2.31 14.96 -6.19
C GLY A 138 -2.68 15.60 -4.87
N THR A 139 -3.73 16.41 -4.90
CA THR A 139 -4.25 17.12 -3.73
C THR A 139 -5.33 16.29 -3.05
N HIS A 140 -5.15 16.05 -1.76
CA HIS A 140 -6.09 15.31 -0.91
C HIS A 140 -6.89 16.27 -0.03
N ARG A 141 -8.20 16.16 -0.08
CA ARG A 141 -9.13 17.01 0.66
C ARG A 141 -9.70 16.29 1.88
N LEU A 142 -9.70 16.98 3.01
CA LEU A 142 -10.42 16.57 4.22
C LEU A 142 -11.52 17.58 4.52
N VAL A 143 -12.72 17.08 4.75
CA VAL A 143 -13.85 17.87 5.27
C VAL A 143 -14.32 17.21 6.55
N ARG A 144 -14.18 17.91 7.65
CA ARG A 144 -14.64 17.43 8.97
C ARG A 144 -14.95 18.59 9.91
N ILE A 145 -15.61 18.26 11.03
CA ILE A 145 -15.66 19.16 12.17
C ILE A 145 -14.26 19.17 12.80
N SER A 146 -13.63 20.34 12.85
CA SER A 146 -12.26 20.46 13.31
C SER A 146 -12.14 20.28 14.83
N PRO A 147 -11.25 19.40 15.31
CA PRO A 147 -10.96 19.29 16.74
C PRO A 147 -10.18 20.50 17.28
N PHE A 148 -9.67 21.37 16.41
CA PHE A 148 -8.93 22.60 16.77
C PHE A 148 -9.83 23.83 16.83
N ASP A 149 -11.10 23.72 16.44
CA ASP A 149 -12.08 24.80 16.46
C ASP A 149 -12.96 24.70 17.70
N SER A 150 -12.86 25.70 18.58
CA SER A 150 -13.66 25.76 19.81
C SER A 150 -15.19 25.86 19.55
N GLN A 151 -15.59 26.29 18.35
CA GLN A 151 -17.00 26.41 17.95
C GLN A 151 -17.51 25.18 17.17
N SER A 152 -16.70 24.12 17.06
CA SER A 152 -17.06 22.86 16.40
C SER A 152 -17.59 23.06 14.97
N ARG A 153 -17.00 23.98 14.22
CA ARG A 153 -17.36 24.25 12.84
C ARG A 153 -16.72 23.23 11.89
N ARG A 154 -17.38 23.04 10.77
CA ARG A 154 -16.86 22.23 9.67
C ARG A 154 -15.77 22.99 8.92
N HIS A 155 -14.62 22.34 8.73
CA HIS A 155 -13.48 22.89 8.00
C HIS A 155 -13.13 22.02 6.80
N THR A 156 -12.60 22.67 5.77
CA THR A 156 -11.99 22.01 4.60
C THR A 156 -10.50 22.30 4.60
N SER A 157 -9.70 21.27 4.48
CA SER A 157 -8.24 21.38 4.40
C SER A 157 -7.68 20.51 3.31
N PHE A 158 -6.48 20.85 2.86
CA PHE A 158 -5.80 20.18 1.75
C PHE A 158 -4.38 19.79 2.12
N ALA A 159 -3.95 18.66 1.61
CA ALA A 159 -2.57 18.21 1.65
C ALA A 159 -2.16 17.69 0.26
N GLY A 160 -0.98 18.05 -0.18
CA GLY A 160 -0.43 17.60 -1.46
C GLY A 160 0.42 16.35 -1.28
N VAL A 161 0.24 15.39 -2.15
CA VAL A 161 1.04 14.17 -2.24
C VAL A 161 1.75 14.14 -3.57
N GLU A 162 3.08 14.01 -3.53
CA GLU A 162 3.93 13.82 -4.69
C GLU A 162 4.58 12.45 -4.61
N VAL A 163 4.51 11.69 -5.70
CA VAL A 163 5.11 10.38 -5.81
C VAL A 163 6.04 10.37 -7.01
N VAL A 164 7.32 10.12 -6.79
CA VAL A 164 8.31 10.02 -7.86
C VAL A 164 9.03 8.68 -7.81
N PRO A 165 9.40 8.10 -8.97
CA PRO A 165 10.19 6.88 -8.98
C PRO A 165 11.63 7.17 -8.57
N VAL A 166 12.24 6.22 -7.87
CA VAL A 166 13.67 6.26 -7.60
C VAL A 166 14.39 5.65 -8.81
N VAL A 167 15.16 6.47 -9.51
CA VAL A 167 15.97 6.05 -10.66
C VAL A 167 17.44 6.15 -10.32
N ASP A 168 18.23 5.15 -10.74
CA ASP A 168 19.67 5.17 -10.58
C ASP A 168 20.31 6.07 -11.67
N GLN A 169 21.43 6.72 -11.32
CA GLN A 169 22.14 7.62 -12.25
C GLN A 169 22.65 6.93 -13.53
N SER A 170 22.60 5.60 -13.59
CA SER A 170 23.01 4.79 -14.73
C SER A 170 21.94 4.61 -15.80
N ASP A 171 20.73 5.12 -15.58
CA ASP A 171 19.61 4.98 -16.51
C ASP A 171 19.52 6.13 -17.54
N HIS A 172 20.67 6.82 -17.82
CA HIS A 172 20.79 7.87 -18.85
C HIS A 172 21.59 7.40 -20.04
#